data_a025d1c61ce3b31b6808050962c4b29d
#
_entry.id   a025d1c61ce3b31b6808050962c4b29d
#
_cell.length_a   1.000
_cell.length_b   1.000
_cell.length_c   1.000
_cell.angle_alpha   90.00
_cell.angle_beta   90.00
_cell.angle_gamma   90.00
#
_symmetry.space_group_name_H-M   'P 1'
#
loop_
_entity.id
_entity.type
_entity.pdbx_description
1 polymer ?
#
loop_
_entity_poly.entity_id
_entity_poly.type
_entity_poly.pdbx_seq_one_letter_code
_entity_poly.pdbx_strand_id
1 'polypeptide(L)'
;MTMYIDNSKLKVHISLWLGSMFWLISIMIIVGGLTRLTDSGLSITKWQLFSGILPPLNENDWVQYFNLYKEIPEFKLQNYSMTMNEFKIIFWWEWIHRFLGRLIGLAYLIPLIYFSFKIKFKYLINLYLIFFLICFQG
;
A
#
# COMPACT_ATOMS: atom_id res chain seq x y z
N MET A 1 -10.23 -4.58 -28.15
CA MET A 1 -10.57 -5.96 -27.73
C MET A 1 -11.83 -5.89 -26.89
N THR A 2 -12.99 -6.08 -27.51
CA THR A 2 -14.31 -5.96 -26.82
C THR A 2 -14.53 -7.19 -25.96
N MET A 3 -14.49 -7.00 -24.66
CA MET A 3 -14.79 -8.03 -23.67
C MET A 3 -16.30 -8.34 -23.75
N TYR A 4 -16.66 -9.46 -24.41
CA TYR A 4 -18.04 -9.88 -24.55
C TYR A 4 -18.50 -10.54 -23.25
N ILE A 5 -18.92 -9.71 -22.30
CA ILE A 5 -19.58 -10.11 -21.07
C ILE A 5 -21.06 -9.93 -21.33
N ASP A 6 -21.80 -11.02 -21.42
CA ASP A 6 -23.22 -11.04 -21.80
C ASP A 6 -24.15 -10.44 -20.71
N ASN A 7 -23.62 -10.06 -19.56
CA ASN A 7 -24.38 -9.51 -18.44
C ASN A 7 -24.02 -8.02 -18.22
N SER A 8 -24.94 -7.11 -18.55
CA SER A 8 -24.75 -5.66 -18.40
C SER A 8 -24.41 -5.26 -16.96
N LYS A 9 -25.01 -5.90 -15.95
CA LYS A 9 -24.70 -5.66 -14.53
C LYS A 9 -23.27 -5.99 -14.19
N LEU A 10 -22.73 -7.10 -14.73
CA LEU A 10 -21.35 -7.51 -14.47
C LEU A 10 -20.34 -6.53 -15.06
N LYS A 11 -20.62 -5.97 -16.25
CA LYS A 11 -19.81 -4.90 -16.85
C LYS A 11 -19.74 -3.67 -15.95
N VAL A 12 -20.89 -3.25 -15.40
CA VAL A 12 -20.94 -2.11 -14.47
C VAL A 12 -20.11 -2.36 -13.22
N HIS A 13 -20.22 -3.55 -12.59
CA HIS A 13 -19.43 -3.87 -11.41
C HIS A 13 -17.92 -3.87 -11.69
N ILE A 14 -17.49 -4.42 -12.83
CA ILE A 14 -16.07 -4.39 -13.24
C ILE A 14 -15.61 -2.96 -13.48
N SER A 15 -16.42 -2.14 -14.15
CA SER A 15 -16.07 -0.74 -14.42
C SER A 15 -15.95 0.07 -13.13
N LEU A 16 -16.87 -0.11 -12.19
CA LEU A 16 -16.81 0.54 -10.87
C LEU A 16 -15.59 0.09 -10.07
N TRP A 17 -15.30 -1.20 -10.08
CA TRP A 17 -14.10 -1.75 -9.42
C TRP A 17 -12.83 -1.17 -10.02
N LEU A 18 -12.65 -1.22 -11.32
CA LEU A 18 -11.47 -0.65 -11.98
C LEU A 18 -11.37 0.86 -11.78
N GLY A 19 -12.51 1.57 -11.78
CA GLY A 19 -12.56 2.99 -11.45
C GLY A 19 -12.11 3.28 -10.02
N SER A 20 -12.55 2.48 -9.03
CA SER A 20 -12.10 2.62 -7.65
C SER A 20 -10.60 2.33 -7.51
N MET A 21 -10.07 1.34 -8.24
CA MET A 21 -8.63 1.04 -8.27
C MET A 21 -7.82 2.19 -8.85
N PHE A 22 -8.31 2.85 -9.91
CA PHE A 22 -7.66 4.04 -10.47
C PHE A 22 -7.50 5.14 -9.42
N TRP A 23 -8.54 5.42 -8.63
CA TRP A 23 -8.48 6.42 -7.57
C TRP A 23 -7.55 6.01 -6.43
N LEU A 24 -7.59 4.75 -5.99
CA LEU A 24 -6.68 4.24 -4.95
C LEU A 24 -5.21 4.34 -5.37
N ILE A 25 -4.90 3.98 -6.61
CA ILE A 25 -3.54 4.09 -7.15
C ILE A 25 -3.12 5.56 -7.26
N SER A 26 -4.02 6.46 -7.69
CA SER A 26 -3.74 7.90 -7.75
C SER A 26 -3.41 8.47 -6.37
N ILE A 27 -4.18 8.11 -5.35
CA ILE A 27 -3.90 8.49 -3.95
C ILE A 27 -2.56 7.92 -3.50
N MET A 28 -2.27 6.66 -3.83
CA MET A 28 -1.00 6.01 -3.49
C MET A 28 0.21 6.74 -4.09
N ILE A 29 0.11 7.20 -5.33
CA ILE A 29 1.17 7.98 -5.99
C ILE A 29 1.41 9.30 -5.25
N ILE A 30 0.33 10.00 -4.86
CA ILE A 30 0.43 11.26 -4.11
C ILE A 30 1.08 11.02 -2.74
N VAL A 31 0.58 10.04 -1.98
CA VAL A 31 1.13 9.71 -0.66
C VAL A 31 2.58 9.25 -0.75
N GLY A 32 2.91 8.41 -1.74
CA GLY A 32 4.29 7.98 -1.99
C GLY A 32 5.23 9.12 -2.34
N GLY A 33 4.76 10.10 -3.12
CA GLY A 33 5.49 11.33 -3.39
C GLY A 33 5.74 12.15 -2.12
N LEU A 34 4.73 12.30 -1.27
CA LEU A 34 4.87 12.98 0.03
C LEU A 34 5.81 12.23 0.98
N THR A 35 5.73 10.91 1.05
CA THR A 35 6.65 10.08 1.84
C THR A 35 8.11 10.30 1.42
N ARG A 36 8.35 10.43 0.12
CA ARG A 36 9.69 10.74 -0.41
C ARG A 36 10.12 12.17 -0.08
N LEU A 37 9.24 13.16 -0.24
CA LEU A 37 9.55 14.58 0.02
C LEU A 37 9.77 14.88 1.51
N THR A 38 9.26 14.03 2.39
CA THR A 38 9.42 14.16 3.85
C THR A 38 10.52 13.25 4.40
N ASP A 39 11.31 12.60 3.54
CA ASP A 39 12.36 11.62 3.90
C ASP A 39 11.86 10.55 4.89
N SER A 40 10.61 10.11 4.71
CA SER A 40 9.91 9.22 5.64
C SER A 40 10.10 7.74 5.34
N GLY A 41 10.73 7.38 4.22
CA GLY A 41 10.74 6.03 3.65
C GLY A 41 11.49 4.96 4.43
N LEU A 42 12.24 5.31 5.48
CA LEU A 42 13.03 4.39 6.30
C LEU A 42 12.71 4.49 7.79
N SER A 43 11.61 5.13 8.18
CA SER A 43 11.21 5.29 9.59
C SER A 43 10.74 3.96 10.21
N ILE A 44 10.20 3.05 9.41
CA ILE A 44 9.80 1.70 9.83
C ILE A 44 10.89 0.72 9.44
N THR A 45 11.86 0.51 10.32
CA THR A 45 13.08 -0.27 10.09
C THR A 45 12.85 -1.78 10.03
N LYS A 46 11.80 -2.30 10.66
CA LYS A 46 11.45 -3.72 10.62
C LYS A 46 10.34 -3.97 9.60
N TRP A 47 10.67 -4.77 8.58
CA TRP A 47 9.66 -5.21 7.63
C TRP A 47 8.90 -6.41 8.22
N GLN A 48 7.63 -6.21 8.53
CA GLN A 48 6.74 -7.24 9.06
C GLN A 48 5.44 -7.23 8.29
N LEU A 49 5.15 -8.32 7.58
CA LEU A 49 3.99 -8.39 6.69
C LEU A 49 2.66 -8.29 7.46
N PHE A 50 2.56 -9.01 8.57
CA PHE A 50 1.32 -9.10 9.35
C PHE A 50 1.36 -8.27 10.65
N SER A 51 2.40 -8.38 11.45
CA SER A 51 2.50 -7.64 12.73
C SER A 51 2.71 -6.14 12.55
N GLY A 52 3.31 -5.69 11.44
CA GLY A 52 3.46 -4.29 11.11
C GLY A 52 2.20 -3.61 10.53
N ILE A 53 1.02 -4.25 10.62
CA ILE A 53 -0.25 -3.65 10.18
C ILE A 53 -0.74 -2.62 11.22
N LEU A 54 -0.56 -2.90 12.50
CA LEU A 54 -0.96 -1.99 13.57
C LEU A 54 0.15 -0.97 13.83
N PRO A 55 -0.21 0.31 13.98
CA PRO A 55 0.77 1.33 14.41
C PRO A 55 1.10 1.13 15.89
N PRO A 56 2.16 1.78 16.41
CA PRO A 56 2.45 1.80 17.84
C PRO A 56 1.27 2.33 18.64
N LEU A 57 0.79 1.57 19.62
CA LEU A 57 -0.43 1.89 20.38
C LEU A 57 -0.12 2.54 21.73
N ASN A 58 1.10 2.41 22.24
CA ASN A 58 1.51 2.93 23.53
C ASN A 58 2.88 3.63 23.44
N GLU A 59 3.23 4.40 24.44
CA GLU A 59 4.50 5.16 24.48
C GLU A 59 5.73 4.25 24.48
N ASN A 60 5.67 3.07 25.06
CA ASN A 60 6.78 2.13 25.06
C ASN A 60 7.10 1.63 23.64
N ASP A 61 6.07 1.35 22.82
CA ASP A 61 6.24 0.97 21.42
C ASP A 61 6.89 2.12 20.64
N TRP A 62 6.45 3.37 20.84
CA TRP A 62 7.05 4.54 20.19
C TRP A 62 8.53 4.68 20.52
N VAL A 63 8.90 4.51 21.80
CA VAL A 63 10.31 4.55 22.23
C VAL A 63 11.10 3.43 21.56
N GLN A 64 10.53 2.22 21.47
CA GLN A 64 11.18 1.10 20.82
C GLN A 64 11.43 1.35 19.33
N TYR A 65 10.41 1.81 18.58
CA TYR A 65 10.55 2.12 17.16
C TYR A 65 11.55 3.25 16.92
N PHE A 66 11.51 4.29 17.73
CA PHE A 66 12.47 5.39 17.61
C PHE A 66 13.91 4.95 17.90
N ASN A 67 14.13 4.08 18.91
CA ASN A 67 15.46 3.55 19.17
C ASN A 67 15.99 2.71 18.02
N LEU A 68 15.13 1.89 17.39
CA LEU A 68 15.52 1.14 16.18
C LEU A 68 15.87 2.08 15.01
N TYR A 69 15.11 3.17 14.84
CA TYR A 69 15.40 4.17 13.81
C TYR A 69 16.76 4.86 14.05
N LYS A 70 17.14 5.12 15.31
CA LYS A 70 18.44 5.71 15.65
C LYS A 70 19.64 4.85 15.26
N GLU A 71 19.45 3.56 15.05
CA GLU A 71 20.53 2.63 14.67
C GLU A 71 20.88 2.69 13.19
N ILE A 72 19.97 3.13 12.32
CA ILE A 72 20.18 3.17 10.88
C ILE A 72 21.04 4.37 10.43
N PRO A 73 21.75 4.23 9.28
CA PRO A 73 22.62 5.29 8.76
C PRO A 73 21.90 6.62 8.50
N GLU A 74 20.64 6.57 8.09
CA GLU A 74 19.84 7.78 7.81
C GLU A 74 19.70 8.69 9.03
N PHE A 75 19.37 8.10 10.19
CA PHE A 75 19.33 8.89 11.42
C PHE A 75 20.69 9.48 11.75
N LYS A 76 21.77 8.67 11.66
CA LYS A 76 23.12 9.09 12.06
C LYS A 76 23.72 10.18 11.15
N LEU A 77 23.33 10.19 9.86
CA LEU A 77 23.91 11.10 8.88
C LEU A 77 23.04 12.34 8.61
N GLN A 78 21.73 12.21 8.68
CA GLN A 78 20.80 13.26 8.27
C GLN A 78 19.90 13.75 9.42
N ASN A 79 19.39 12.83 10.24
CA ASN A 79 18.36 13.11 11.23
C ASN A 79 18.84 13.00 12.69
N TYR A 80 20.15 13.17 12.94
CA TYR A 80 20.77 12.97 14.26
C TYR A 80 20.20 13.84 15.39
N SER A 81 19.57 14.97 15.06
CA SER A 81 18.92 15.88 16.02
C SER A 81 17.40 15.68 16.10
N MET A 82 16.84 14.73 15.37
CA MET A 82 15.39 14.50 15.32
C MET A 82 14.81 14.15 16.69
N THR A 83 13.72 14.83 17.01
CA THR A 83 12.94 14.58 18.23
C THR A 83 11.94 13.43 18.03
N MET A 84 11.40 12.90 19.13
CA MET A 84 10.34 11.88 19.10
C MET A 84 9.10 12.37 18.34
N ASN A 85 8.74 13.65 18.45
CA ASN A 85 7.56 14.19 17.76
C ASN A 85 7.76 14.26 16.24
N GLU A 86 8.92 14.64 15.79
CA GLU A 86 9.29 14.65 14.37
C GLU A 86 9.35 13.21 13.82
N PHE A 87 9.90 12.27 14.60
CA PHE A 87 9.88 10.85 14.23
C PHE A 87 8.46 10.32 14.07
N LYS A 88 7.51 10.66 14.97
CA LYS A 88 6.11 10.25 14.84
C LYS A 88 5.51 10.75 13.51
N ILE A 89 5.86 11.94 13.03
CA ILE A 89 5.36 12.48 11.76
C ILE A 89 5.83 11.65 10.57
N ILE A 90 7.13 11.38 10.46
CA ILE A 90 7.68 10.57 9.36
C ILE A 90 7.20 9.13 9.42
N PHE A 91 7.06 8.57 10.62
CA PHE A 91 6.49 7.23 10.83
C PHE A 91 5.07 7.12 10.27
N TRP A 92 4.20 8.12 10.54
CA TRP A 92 2.82 8.10 10.04
C TRP A 92 2.74 8.21 8.52
N TRP A 93 3.59 8.99 7.86
CA TRP A 93 3.65 9.02 6.40
C TRP A 93 4.00 7.67 5.81
N GLU A 94 5.04 7.02 6.33
CA GLU A 94 5.44 5.69 5.86
C GLU A 94 4.38 4.63 6.18
N TRP A 95 3.78 4.67 7.37
CA TRP A 95 2.75 3.72 7.76
C TRP A 95 1.51 3.83 6.85
N ILE A 96 1.02 5.05 6.59
CA ILE A 96 -0.12 5.28 5.67
C ILE A 96 0.20 4.75 4.27
N HIS A 97 1.40 5.02 3.75
CA HIS A 97 1.84 4.52 2.46
C HIS A 97 1.82 2.99 2.40
N ARG A 98 2.40 2.32 3.40
CA ARG A 98 2.39 0.85 3.51
C ARG A 98 0.98 0.28 3.70
N PHE A 99 0.12 0.96 4.45
CA PHE A 99 -1.28 0.57 4.64
C PHE A 99 -2.07 0.64 3.32
N LEU A 100 -1.91 1.73 2.57
CA LEU A 100 -2.52 1.88 1.25
C LEU A 100 -2.07 0.80 0.26
N GLY A 101 -0.79 0.44 0.27
CA GLY A 101 -0.28 -0.66 -0.56
C GLY A 101 -1.00 -1.99 -0.28
N ARG A 102 -1.16 -2.35 0.99
CA ARG A 102 -1.92 -3.55 1.40
C ARG A 102 -3.39 -3.45 1.00
N LEU A 103 -4.01 -2.29 1.21
CA LEU A 103 -5.40 -2.04 0.85
C LEU A 103 -5.63 -2.21 -0.66
N ILE A 104 -4.74 -1.68 -1.50
CA ILE A 104 -4.78 -1.84 -2.96
C ILE A 104 -4.69 -3.31 -3.34
N GLY A 105 -3.75 -4.05 -2.76
CA GLY A 105 -3.62 -5.49 -3.00
C GLY A 105 -4.90 -6.27 -2.70
N LEU A 106 -5.51 -6.03 -1.54
CA LEU A 106 -6.75 -6.67 -1.13
C LEU A 106 -7.96 -6.21 -1.96
N ALA A 107 -8.08 -4.91 -2.22
CA ALA A 107 -9.15 -4.33 -3.03
C ALA A 107 -9.09 -4.80 -4.50
N TYR A 108 -7.92 -5.21 -4.97
CA TYR A 108 -7.77 -5.85 -6.27
C TYR A 108 -8.08 -7.34 -6.21
N LEU A 109 -7.51 -8.06 -5.26
CA LEU A 109 -7.58 -9.53 -5.16
C LEU A 109 -9.00 -10.03 -4.91
N ILE A 110 -9.74 -9.40 -3.97
CA ILE A 110 -11.07 -9.89 -3.56
C ILE A 110 -12.06 -9.89 -4.75
N PRO A 111 -12.23 -8.78 -5.48
CA PRO A 111 -13.10 -8.79 -6.66
C PRO A 111 -12.55 -9.65 -7.80
N LEU A 112 -11.22 -9.75 -7.98
CA LEU A 112 -10.63 -10.62 -8.99
C LEU A 112 -11.03 -12.08 -8.76
N ILE A 113 -10.96 -12.57 -7.52
CA ILE A 113 -11.43 -13.91 -7.14
C ILE A 113 -12.91 -14.05 -7.45
N TYR A 114 -13.75 -13.10 -7.05
CA TYR A 114 -15.19 -13.14 -7.35
C TYR A 114 -15.47 -13.22 -8.85
N PHE A 115 -14.81 -12.41 -9.67
CA PHE A 115 -15.00 -12.43 -11.13
C PHE A 115 -14.44 -13.69 -11.78
N SER A 116 -13.45 -14.35 -11.17
CA SER A 116 -12.91 -15.62 -11.68
C SER A 116 -13.93 -16.75 -11.70
N PHE A 117 -14.92 -16.69 -10.79
CA PHE A 117 -16.05 -17.65 -10.82
C PHE A 117 -17.15 -17.27 -11.82
N LYS A 118 -17.14 -16.04 -12.36
CA LYS A 118 -18.21 -15.51 -13.23
C LYS A 118 -17.81 -15.37 -14.68
N ILE A 119 -16.51 -15.30 -14.97
CA ILE A 119 -15.96 -14.95 -16.28
C ILE A 119 -15.00 -16.05 -16.73
N LYS A 120 -15.03 -16.40 -18.03
CA LYS A 120 -14.08 -17.37 -18.59
C LYS A 120 -12.63 -16.86 -18.45
N PHE A 121 -11.72 -17.73 -18.04
CA PHE A 121 -10.31 -17.42 -17.79
C PHE A 121 -9.62 -16.63 -18.92
N LYS A 122 -9.93 -16.94 -20.17
CA LYS A 122 -9.43 -16.23 -21.36
C LYS A 122 -9.57 -14.70 -21.27
N TYR A 123 -10.61 -14.20 -20.62
CA TYR A 123 -10.87 -12.77 -20.45
C TYR A 123 -10.27 -12.18 -19.17
N LEU A 124 -9.83 -13.03 -18.27
CA LEU A 124 -9.25 -12.64 -16.99
C LEU A 124 -7.72 -12.52 -17.03
N ILE A 125 -7.08 -13.04 -18.05
CA ILE A 125 -5.61 -13.13 -18.12
C ILE A 125 -4.93 -11.77 -17.91
N ASN A 126 -5.47 -10.71 -18.50
CA ASN A 126 -4.93 -9.36 -18.35
C ASN A 126 -5.12 -8.84 -16.91
N LEU A 127 -6.21 -9.19 -16.24
CA LEU A 127 -6.46 -8.82 -14.85
C LEU A 127 -5.51 -9.56 -13.90
N TYR A 128 -5.20 -10.83 -14.16
CA TYR A 128 -4.19 -11.57 -13.43
C TYR A 128 -2.78 -11.00 -13.65
N LEU A 129 -2.44 -10.59 -14.87
CA LEU A 129 -1.17 -9.92 -15.14
C LEU A 129 -1.04 -8.60 -14.38
N ILE A 130 -2.10 -7.79 -14.31
CA ILE A 130 -2.11 -6.56 -13.51
C ILE A 130 -1.94 -6.88 -12.03
N PHE A 131 -2.63 -7.91 -11.51
CA PHE A 131 -2.44 -8.34 -10.13
C PHE A 131 -0.99 -8.76 -9.84
N PHE A 132 -0.39 -9.52 -10.72
CA PHE A 132 1.01 -9.89 -10.60
C PHE A 132 1.94 -8.66 -10.55
N LEU A 133 1.70 -7.65 -11.40
CA LEU A 133 2.47 -6.40 -11.38
C LEU A 133 2.28 -5.63 -10.06
N ILE A 134 1.06 -5.59 -9.52
CA ILE A 134 0.78 -5.01 -8.19
C ILE A 134 1.60 -5.72 -7.11
N CYS A 135 1.60 -7.06 -7.10
CA CYS A 135 2.38 -7.85 -6.13
C CYS A 135 3.90 -7.68 -6.31
N PHE A 136 4.36 -7.50 -7.54
CA PHE A 136 5.79 -7.33 -7.84
C PHE A 136 6.31 -5.95 -7.41
N GLN A 137 5.45 -4.94 -7.41
CA GLN A 137 5.80 -3.57 -7.02
C GLN A 137 5.76 -3.35 -5.49
N GLY A 138 4.97 -4.12 -4.76
CA GLY A 138 4.83 -4.04 -3.28
C GLY A 138 5.84 -4.92 -2.59
#